data_729a393e2fad88f22db54645f07ef245
#
_entry.id   729a393e2fad88f22db54645f07ef245
#
_cell.length_a   1.000
_cell.length_b   1.000
_cell.length_c   1.000
_cell.angle_alpha   90.00
_cell.angle_beta   90.00
_cell.angle_gamma   90.00
#
_symmetry.space_group_name_H-M   'P 1'
#
loop_
_entity.id
_entity.type
_entity.pdbx_description
1 polymer ?
#
loop_
_entity_poly.entity_id
_entity_poly.type
_entity_poly.pdbx_seq_one_letter_code
_entity_poly.pdbx_strand_id
1 'polypeptide(L)'
;MLISSNKIVFRRITKLGRRLFHCSAVSMADLSRVKPVVAVVQMTSTPDKEATFAQLSALVTRAKSRGAAMTFVPECADYVSESRDQAVALAEPLDGPTVSRYRDLARTLGMWLSVGGYHEKPQASSKETNRIYNTHLLIDAEGTIEGVYRKIHMFDVDVPGGVPCYESSYTIPGSSIVPPVATVCGKVGMAICYDMRFPEMAVSLAQQGAEVLTFPSAFTVPTGMAHWETLLRNRAIENQCYVVAAAQVGRHHAKRSSYGNAMVVDPWGTVIAKCHDTIDICIAEIDLPLLHKRRTEMPVFSHKRHDIYGHVLNNTVLPVDSQSEYQFGPHVVKSTSTFYRTALSVAFVNRKPVVPGHVLVCPVRVVEHLVDLTAAETADLFLAVQSVAEVTKKHYRVSSLTVAVQDGPDAGQTVKHVHVHVLPRKPGDFPDNDDVYKHLEKHDKNVAPTEWRTDGDMAKEAAVMRTYFNTQ
;
A
#
# COMPACT_ATOMS: atom_id res chain seq x y z
N MET A 1 38.27 -7.35 -25.78
CA MET A 1 38.85 -6.04 -25.59
C MET A 1 37.90 -5.21 -24.72
N LEU A 2 38.44 -4.95 -23.56
CA LEU A 2 38.12 -3.87 -22.57
C LEU A 2 36.73 -3.76 -21.95
N ILE A 3 36.69 -4.29 -20.79
CA ILE A 3 35.89 -4.11 -19.60
C ILE A 3 36.11 -2.70 -19.03
N SER A 4 35.03 -2.03 -18.62
CA SER A 4 35.12 -0.86 -17.75
C SER A 4 34.27 -1.13 -16.50
N SER A 5 34.99 -1.23 -15.39
CA SER A 5 34.51 -1.44 -14.03
C SER A 5 34.02 -0.14 -13.41
N ASN A 6 32.81 -0.12 -12.85
CA ASN A 6 32.34 0.94 -11.94
C ASN A 6 32.59 0.53 -10.48
N LYS A 7 33.57 1.20 -9.86
CA LYS A 7 33.84 1.16 -8.42
C LYS A 7 32.91 2.15 -7.70
N ILE A 8 32.04 1.66 -6.86
CA ILE A 8 31.37 2.49 -5.83
C ILE A 8 32.22 2.48 -4.57
N VAL A 9 32.62 3.68 -4.16
CA VAL A 9 33.52 3.97 -3.04
C VAL A 9 32.70 4.06 -1.76
N PHE A 10 32.90 3.09 -0.84
CA PHE A 10 32.57 3.28 0.57
C PHE A 10 33.69 4.00 1.29
N ARG A 11 33.48 5.23 1.75
CA ARG A 11 34.33 5.93 2.72
C ARG A 11 33.52 6.25 3.96
N ARG A 12 33.81 5.55 5.05
CA ARG A 12 34.19 6.05 6.38
C ARG A 12 34.06 4.96 7.44
N ILE A 13 35.17 4.34 7.80
CA ILE A 13 35.37 3.78 9.14
C ILE A 13 36.80 4.17 9.55
N THR A 14 36.90 5.03 10.53
CA THR A 14 38.16 5.40 11.19
C THR A 14 38.38 4.54 12.43
N LYS A 15 39.51 3.90 12.45
CA LYS A 15 40.35 3.44 13.58
C LYS A 15 39.65 3.05 14.89
N LEU A 16 39.68 1.75 15.20
CA LEU A 16 40.18 1.21 16.50
C LEU A 16 40.44 -0.31 16.38
N GLY A 17 41.62 -0.72 16.86
CA GLY A 17 41.89 -2.06 17.41
C GLY A 17 42.05 -3.22 16.45
N ARG A 18 43.30 -3.54 16.07
CA ARG A 18 43.67 -4.84 15.50
C ARG A 18 43.32 -5.98 16.47
N ARG A 19 42.32 -6.75 16.14
CA ARG A 19 42.22 -8.18 16.45
C ARG A 19 41.82 -8.89 15.17
N LEU A 20 42.68 -9.82 14.75
CA LEU A 20 42.48 -10.70 13.59
C LEU A 20 41.27 -11.61 13.82
N PHE A 21 40.14 -11.27 13.25
CA PHE A 21 39.07 -12.23 12.94
C PHE A 21 39.18 -12.51 11.44
N HIS A 22 39.51 -13.77 11.11
CA HIS A 22 39.29 -14.28 9.76
C HIS A 22 37.79 -14.23 9.48
N CYS A 23 37.30 -13.13 8.93
CA CYS A 23 36.01 -13.06 8.33
C CYS A 23 36.22 -13.53 6.87
N SER A 24 35.84 -14.76 6.57
CA SER A 24 35.73 -15.24 5.21
C SER A 24 34.79 -14.28 4.46
N ALA A 25 35.26 -13.69 3.38
CA ALA A 25 34.45 -12.84 2.53
C ALA A 25 33.30 -13.70 1.98
N VAL A 26 32.10 -13.53 2.53
CA VAL A 26 30.88 -14.13 2.00
C VAL A 26 30.67 -13.50 0.63
N SER A 27 30.67 -14.31 -0.42
CA SER A 27 30.49 -13.84 -1.78
C SER A 27 29.04 -13.32 -1.96
N MET A 28 28.82 -12.38 -2.89
CA MET A 28 27.45 -11.94 -3.24
C MET A 28 26.56 -13.10 -3.70
N ALA A 29 27.14 -14.18 -4.22
CA ALA A 29 26.46 -15.41 -4.58
C ALA A 29 26.05 -16.24 -3.35
N ASP A 30 26.73 -16.10 -2.20
CA ASP A 30 26.36 -16.78 -0.95
C ASP A 30 25.25 -16.01 -0.20
N LEU A 31 25.19 -14.69 -0.34
CA LEU A 31 24.07 -13.88 0.19
C LEU A 31 22.74 -14.19 -0.50
N SER A 32 22.76 -14.64 -1.76
CA SER A 32 21.57 -15.10 -2.48
C SER A 32 21.05 -16.48 -2.04
N ARG A 33 21.77 -17.18 -1.14
CA ARG A 33 21.38 -18.51 -0.63
C ARG A 33 20.76 -18.46 0.77
N VAL A 34 20.88 -17.36 1.50
CA VAL A 34 20.31 -17.25 2.85
C VAL A 34 18.85 -16.88 2.73
N LYS A 35 17.97 -17.86 2.99
CA LYS A 35 16.53 -17.62 3.09
C LYS A 35 16.23 -16.90 4.39
N PRO A 36 15.54 -15.75 4.38
CA PRO A 36 15.16 -15.08 5.59
C PRO A 36 14.20 -15.95 6.41
N VAL A 37 14.48 -16.06 7.69
CA VAL A 37 13.65 -16.75 8.66
C VAL A 37 12.61 -15.76 9.20
N VAL A 38 11.35 -16.13 9.16
CA VAL A 38 10.25 -15.38 9.77
C VAL A 38 9.67 -16.12 10.97
N ALA A 39 9.25 -15.37 11.97
CA ALA A 39 8.48 -15.89 13.09
C ALA A 39 7.06 -15.34 13.08
N VAL A 40 6.10 -16.17 13.43
CA VAL A 40 4.68 -15.82 13.49
C VAL A 40 4.18 -16.05 14.90
N VAL A 41 3.70 -14.98 15.51
CA VAL A 41 3.28 -14.97 16.91
C VAL A 41 1.83 -15.40 17.03
N GLN A 42 1.58 -16.26 18.00
CA GLN A 42 0.26 -16.58 18.54
C GLN A 42 0.22 -16.18 20.00
N MET A 43 -0.69 -15.27 20.37
CA MET A 43 -0.74 -14.71 21.72
C MET A 43 -2.18 -14.47 22.19
N THR A 44 -2.31 -14.18 23.48
CA THR A 44 -3.60 -13.78 24.09
C THR A 44 -3.47 -12.37 24.65
N SER A 45 -3.98 -11.38 23.92
CA SER A 45 -4.09 -10.03 24.43
C SER A 45 -5.25 -9.91 25.41
N THR A 46 -5.09 -9.08 26.44
CA THR A 46 -6.10 -8.81 27.47
C THR A 46 -6.38 -7.30 27.53
N PRO A 47 -7.32 -6.81 28.34
CA PRO A 47 -7.49 -5.37 28.57
C PRO A 47 -6.29 -4.71 29.26
N ASP A 48 -5.43 -5.49 29.90
CA ASP A 48 -4.17 -5.00 30.49
C ASP A 48 -3.07 -4.87 29.41
N LYS A 49 -2.79 -3.62 29.04
CA LYS A 49 -1.76 -3.28 28.03
C LYS A 49 -0.35 -3.70 28.46
N GLU A 50 -0.03 -3.60 29.76
CA GLU A 50 1.30 -3.93 30.26
C GLU A 50 1.55 -5.45 30.22
N ALA A 51 0.58 -6.25 30.68
CA ALA A 51 0.64 -7.69 30.59
C ALA A 51 0.69 -8.17 29.13
N THR A 52 -0.10 -7.54 28.24
CA THR A 52 -0.11 -7.86 26.82
C THR A 52 1.24 -7.53 26.17
N PHE A 53 1.82 -6.37 26.44
CA PHE A 53 3.13 -6.01 25.90
C PHE A 53 4.27 -6.88 26.46
N ALA A 54 4.23 -7.25 27.75
CA ALA A 54 5.22 -8.15 28.35
C ALA A 54 5.21 -9.52 27.65
N GLN A 55 4.02 -10.07 27.37
CA GLN A 55 3.85 -11.33 26.62
C GLN A 55 4.39 -11.19 25.19
N LEU A 56 4.01 -10.12 24.46
CA LEU A 56 4.49 -9.84 23.12
C LEU A 56 6.01 -9.74 23.08
N SER A 57 6.61 -8.95 23.95
CA SER A 57 8.06 -8.75 24.03
C SER A 57 8.81 -10.06 24.27
N ALA A 58 8.30 -10.90 25.16
CA ALA A 58 8.90 -12.23 25.42
C ALA A 58 8.85 -13.14 24.18
N LEU A 59 7.72 -13.17 23.45
CA LEU A 59 7.56 -13.96 22.23
C LEU A 59 8.44 -13.46 21.09
N VAL A 60 8.54 -12.15 20.90
CA VAL A 60 9.39 -11.50 19.89
C VAL A 60 10.88 -11.73 20.21
N THR A 61 11.29 -11.65 21.48
CA THR A 61 12.66 -11.96 21.92
C THR A 61 13.00 -13.44 21.66
N ARG A 62 12.05 -14.34 21.93
CA ARG A 62 12.20 -15.77 21.62
C ARG A 62 12.31 -16.01 20.11
N ALA A 63 11.57 -15.26 19.28
CA ALA A 63 11.69 -15.32 17.83
C ALA A 63 13.11 -14.94 17.37
N LYS A 64 13.66 -13.86 17.91
CA LYS A 64 15.03 -13.44 17.63
C LYS A 64 16.05 -14.51 18.01
N SER A 65 15.91 -15.13 19.19
CA SER A 65 16.83 -16.20 19.64
C SER A 65 16.78 -17.45 18.74
N ARG A 66 15.72 -17.61 17.95
CA ARG A 66 15.56 -18.66 16.94
C ARG A 66 15.98 -18.23 15.52
N GLY A 67 16.64 -17.08 15.38
CA GLY A 67 17.19 -16.60 14.12
C GLY A 67 16.21 -15.85 13.21
N ALA A 68 15.04 -15.46 13.71
CA ALA A 68 14.09 -14.70 12.92
C ALA A 68 14.67 -13.33 12.53
N ALA A 69 14.57 -12.99 11.25
CA ALA A 69 14.92 -11.69 10.71
C ALA A 69 13.72 -10.72 10.75
N MET A 70 12.50 -11.29 10.75
CA MET A 70 11.24 -10.55 10.87
C MET A 70 10.23 -11.34 11.70
N THR A 71 9.47 -10.64 12.55
CA THR A 71 8.41 -11.25 13.36
C THR A 71 7.06 -10.60 13.06
N PHE A 72 6.04 -11.43 12.86
CA PHE A 72 4.66 -11.03 12.60
C PHE A 72 3.83 -11.23 13.87
N VAL A 73 3.15 -10.15 14.29
CA VAL A 73 2.35 -10.08 15.53
C VAL A 73 0.87 -9.92 15.16
N PRO A 74 -0.07 -10.53 15.88
CA PRO A 74 -1.48 -10.57 15.49
C PRO A 74 -2.21 -9.23 15.62
N GLU A 75 -3.45 -9.20 15.11
CA GLU A 75 -4.43 -8.13 15.37
C GLU A 75 -4.67 -7.97 16.87
N CYS A 76 -4.96 -6.75 17.34
CA CYS A 76 -5.10 -6.41 18.76
C CYS A 76 -3.84 -6.71 19.58
N ALA A 77 -2.65 -6.47 19.01
CA ALA A 77 -1.39 -6.75 19.70
C ALA A 77 -1.14 -5.87 20.93
N ASP A 78 -1.87 -4.77 21.07
CA ASP A 78 -1.79 -3.81 22.16
C ASP A 78 -2.77 -4.14 23.31
N TYR A 79 -4.02 -4.48 23.00
CA TYR A 79 -5.02 -4.95 23.98
C TYR A 79 -6.25 -5.56 23.30
N VAL A 80 -7.08 -6.26 24.06
CA VAL A 80 -8.44 -6.65 23.71
C VAL A 80 -9.39 -6.08 24.75
N SER A 81 -10.19 -5.10 24.37
CA SER A 81 -11.12 -4.39 25.27
C SER A 81 -12.38 -5.21 25.59
N GLU A 82 -12.98 -4.95 26.76
CA GLU A 82 -14.25 -5.55 27.17
C GLU A 82 -15.47 -4.77 26.66
N SER A 83 -15.27 -3.51 26.26
CA SER A 83 -16.32 -2.64 25.76
C SER A 83 -15.78 -1.67 24.70
N ARG A 84 -16.70 -1.09 23.91
CA ARG A 84 -16.39 -0.04 22.93
C ARG A 84 -15.73 1.18 23.60
N ASP A 85 -16.29 1.66 24.71
CA ASP A 85 -15.76 2.85 25.39
C ASP A 85 -14.35 2.63 25.91
N GLN A 86 -14.06 1.43 26.41
CA GLN A 86 -12.72 1.03 26.82
C GLN A 86 -11.77 0.97 25.60
N ALA A 87 -12.23 0.46 24.44
CA ALA A 87 -11.41 0.44 23.24
C ALA A 87 -10.96 1.84 22.84
N VAL A 88 -11.90 2.81 22.82
CA VAL A 88 -11.59 4.20 22.48
C VAL A 88 -10.72 4.87 23.54
N ALA A 89 -10.97 4.61 24.82
CA ALA A 89 -10.22 5.21 25.93
C ALA A 89 -8.76 4.78 26.00
N LEU A 90 -8.47 3.52 25.65
CA LEU A 90 -7.12 2.95 25.68
C LEU A 90 -6.30 3.21 24.40
N ALA A 91 -6.94 3.67 23.31
CA ALA A 91 -6.29 3.93 22.04
C ALA A 91 -5.30 5.11 22.14
N GLU A 92 -4.19 4.98 21.44
CA GLU A 92 -3.11 5.96 21.42
C GLU A 92 -2.79 6.40 19.98
N PRO A 93 -2.28 7.62 19.76
CA PRO A 93 -1.83 8.05 18.44
C PRO A 93 -0.55 7.30 18.02
N LEU A 94 -0.20 7.39 16.73
CA LEU A 94 0.99 6.71 16.17
C LEU A 94 2.32 7.16 16.80
N ASP A 95 2.38 8.35 17.35
CA ASP A 95 3.53 8.89 18.09
C ASP A 95 3.42 8.63 19.62
N GLY A 96 2.46 7.80 20.02
CA GLY A 96 2.20 7.45 21.41
C GLY A 96 3.19 6.44 22.02
N PRO A 97 3.08 6.22 23.35
CA PRO A 97 3.96 5.31 24.11
C PRO A 97 4.00 3.89 23.58
N THR A 98 2.86 3.32 23.19
CA THR A 98 2.77 1.94 22.70
C THR A 98 3.58 1.73 21.43
N VAL A 99 3.45 2.62 20.44
CA VAL A 99 4.22 2.53 19.20
C VAL A 99 5.72 2.79 19.44
N SER A 100 6.04 3.71 20.34
CA SER A 100 7.43 3.95 20.76
C SER A 100 8.08 2.67 21.32
N ARG A 101 7.36 1.90 22.15
CA ARG A 101 7.83 0.61 22.69
C ARG A 101 8.03 -0.44 21.61
N TYR A 102 7.19 -0.51 20.58
CA TYR A 102 7.40 -1.42 19.44
C TYR A 102 8.64 -1.05 18.64
N ARG A 103 8.86 0.26 18.40
CA ARG A 103 10.06 0.77 17.73
C ARG A 103 11.33 0.47 18.50
N ASP A 104 11.29 0.65 19.83
CA ASP A 104 12.43 0.34 20.71
C ASP A 104 12.71 -1.17 20.76
N LEU A 105 11.68 -2.01 20.76
CA LEU A 105 11.84 -3.48 20.71
C LEU A 105 12.47 -3.91 19.37
N ALA A 106 12.02 -3.37 18.23
CA ALA A 106 12.59 -3.63 16.92
C ALA A 106 14.08 -3.24 16.89
N ARG A 107 14.40 -2.04 17.35
CA ARG A 107 15.78 -1.50 17.41
C ARG A 107 16.67 -2.32 18.34
N THR A 108 16.19 -2.65 19.52
CA THR A 108 16.96 -3.41 20.53
C THR A 108 17.32 -4.80 20.02
N LEU A 109 16.40 -5.44 19.30
CA LEU A 109 16.61 -6.77 18.75
C LEU A 109 17.26 -6.75 17.36
N GLY A 110 17.38 -5.59 16.69
CA GLY A 110 17.85 -5.49 15.32
C GLY A 110 17.00 -6.39 14.40
N MET A 111 15.67 -6.26 14.45
CA MET A 111 14.73 -7.16 13.78
C MET A 111 13.48 -6.44 13.31
N TRP A 112 13.03 -6.74 12.10
CA TRP A 112 11.77 -6.23 11.58
C TRP A 112 10.57 -6.73 12.38
N LEU A 113 9.59 -5.84 12.60
CA LEU A 113 8.30 -6.18 13.21
C LEU A 113 7.14 -5.82 12.28
N SER A 114 6.24 -6.76 12.09
CA SER A 114 4.91 -6.57 11.52
C SER A 114 3.90 -6.59 12.67
N VAL A 115 3.45 -5.41 13.11
CA VAL A 115 2.51 -5.27 14.23
C VAL A 115 1.11 -5.07 13.66
N GLY A 116 0.35 -6.17 13.62
CA GLY A 116 -1.00 -6.16 13.07
C GLY A 116 -2.04 -5.68 14.07
N GLY A 117 -2.96 -4.78 13.65
CA GLY A 117 -4.13 -4.41 14.42
C GLY A 117 -3.87 -3.63 15.70
N TYR A 118 -3.04 -2.60 15.64
CA TYR A 118 -2.89 -1.60 16.70
C TYR A 118 -4.10 -0.66 16.72
N HIS A 119 -4.62 -0.34 17.92
CA HIS A 119 -5.74 0.59 18.08
C HIS A 119 -5.24 2.03 18.05
N GLU A 120 -5.29 2.64 16.84
CA GLU A 120 -4.80 3.98 16.60
C GLU A 120 -5.87 5.02 16.91
N LYS A 121 -5.56 5.99 17.77
CA LYS A 121 -6.37 7.17 18.00
C LYS A 121 -6.17 8.17 16.86
N PRO A 122 -7.24 8.68 16.21
CA PRO A 122 -7.13 9.73 15.21
C PRO A 122 -6.40 10.96 15.73
N GLN A 123 -5.76 11.71 14.82
CA GLN A 123 -5.13 12.98 15.17
C GLN A 123 -6.16 13.98 15.74
N ALA A 124 -5.73 14.88 16.59
CA ALA A 124 -6.59 15.88 17.26
C ALA A 124 -7.34 16.80 16.28
N SER A 125 -6.85 16.96 15.06
CA SER A 125 -7.50 17.70 13.97
C SER A 125 -8.65 16.94 13.29
N SER A 126 -8.82 15.64 13.58
CA SER A 126 -9.89 14.83 13.01
C SER A 126 -11.24 15.23 13.61
N LYS A 127 -12.29 15.20 12.78
CA LYS A 127 -13.69 15.35 13.24
C LYS A 127 -14.19 14.09 13.98
N GLU A 128 -13.49 12.97 13.86
CA GLU A 128 -13.82 11.67 14.44
C GLU A 128 -13.19 11.55 15.82
N THR A 129 -13.92 11.92 16.86
CA THR A 129 -13.41 11.91 18.24
C THR A 129 -13.74 10.64 19.04
N ASN A 130 -14.76 9.88 18.60
CA ASN A 130 -15.32 8.73 19.32
C ASN A 130 -15.09 7.40 18.62
N ARG A 131 -14.23 7.37 17.61
CA ARG A 131 -13.81 6.15 16.88
C ARG A 131 -12.31 6.11 16.72
N ILE A 132 -11.78 4.93 16.47
CA ILE A 132 -10.36 4.63 16.34
C ILE A 132 -10.09 3.96 15.00
N TYR A 133 -8.82 3.87 14.58
CA TYR A 133 -8.41 2.99 13.47
C TYR A 133 -7.90 1.67 14.02
N ASN A 134 -8.02 0.63 13.20
CA ASN A 134 -7.35 -0.66 13.36
C ASN A 134 -6.16 -0.65 12.39
N THR A 135 -4.94 -0.50 12.90
CA THR A 135 -3.77 -0.11 12.12
C THR A 135 -2.68 -1.16 12.16
N HIS A 136 -2.18 -1.56 11.00
CA HIS A 136 -1.04 -2.45 10.83
C HIS A 136 0.22 -1.62 10.56
N LEU A 137 1.28 -1.88 11.31
CA LEU A 137 2.57 -1.20 11.21
C LEU A 137 3.65 -2.17 10.73
N LEU A 138 4.48 -1.74 9.78
CA LEU A 138 5.76 -2.37 9.50
C LEU A 138 6.87 -1.49 10.06
N ILE A 139 7.69 -2.05 10.92
CA ILE A 139 8.79 -1.35 11.61
C ILE A 139 10.09 -2.07 11.26
N ASP A 140 11.08 -1.33 10.78
CA ASP A 140 12.37 -1.89 10.42
C ASP A 140 13.27 -2.21 11.65
N ALA A 141 14.44 -2.74 11.39
CA ALA A 141 15.41 -3.10 12.44
C ALA A 141 16.01 -1.87 13.17
N GLU A 142 15.90 -0.68 12.60
CA GLU A 142 16.32 0.60 13.17
C GLU A 142 15.18 1.28 13.94
N GLY A 143 13.98 0.68 13.95
CA GLY A 143 12.79 1.21 14.61
C GLY A 143 12.09 2.30 13.79
N THR A 144 12.31 2.37 12.48
CA THR A 144 11.60 3.25 11.56
C THR A 144 10.27 2.60 11.14
N ILE A 145 9.21 3.39 11.06
CA ILE A 145 7.93 2.91 10.52
C ILE A 145 8.01 3.04 9.00
N GLU A 146 8.08 1.90 8.32
CA GLU A 146 8.16 1.79 6.86
C GLU A 146 6.80 1.62 6.19
N GLY A 147 5.78 1.21 6.94
CA GLY A 147 4.42 1.07 6.42
C GLY A 147 3.36 1.26 7.49
N VAL A 148 2.28 1.95 7.11
CA VAL A 148 1.09 2.17 7.94
C VAL A 148 -0.14 1.85 7.11
N TYR A 149 -0.85 0.79 7.46
CA TYR A 149 -2.08 0.40 6.81
C TYR A 149 -3.24 0.42 7.81
N ARG A 150 -4.31 1.12 7.50
CA ARG A 150 -5.57 1.12 8.27
C ARG A 150 -6.57 0.18 7.61
N LYS A 151 -7.11 -0.75 8.40
CA LYS A 151 -8.08 -1.76 7.94
C LYS A 151 -9.23 -1.12 7.17
N ILE A 152 -9.53 -1.63 5.98
CA ILE A 152 -10.57 -1.06 5.11
C ILE A 152 -11.91 -1.81 5.21
N HIS A 153 -11.90 -3.11 5.55
CA HIS A 153 -13.12 -3.90 5.67
C HIS A 153 -13.46 -4.14 7.15
N MET A 154 -14.58 -3.58 7.59
CA MET A 154 -15.07 -3.70 8.96
C MET A 154 -15.81 -5.02 9.16
N PHE A 155 -15.54 -5.67 10.30
CA PHE A 155 -16.19 -6.92 10.68
C PHE A 155 -17.56 -6.63 11.32
N ASP A 156 -18.55 -6.35 10.48
CA ASP A 156 -19.93 -6.12 10.88
C ASP A 156 -20.75 -7.38 10.56
N VAL A 157 -20.95 -8.21 11.58
CA VAL A 157 -21.60 -9.52 11.41
C VAL A 157 -22.56 -9.83 12.55
N ASP A 158 -23.64 -10.50 12.20
CA ASP A 158 -24.58 -11.12 13.09
C ASP A 158 -24.69 -12.60 12.69
N VAL A 159 -23.89 -13.46 13.34
CA VAL A 159 -23.84 -14.89 13.03
C VAL A 159 -24.77 -15.63 13.99
N PRO A 160 -25.69 -16.45 13.49
CA PRO A 160 -26.58 -17.24 14.34
C PRO A 160 -25.80 -18.04 15.40
N GLY A 161 -26.18 -17.91 16.66
CA GLY A 161 -25.50 -18.55 17.81
C GLY A 161 -24.19 -17.89 18.24
N GLY A 162 -23.78 -16.80 17.60
CA GLY A 162 -22.64 -15.97 17.96
C GLY A 162 -23.04 -14.69 18.70
N VAL A 163 -22.04 -13.93 19.17
CA VAL A 163 -22.26 -12.57 19.67
C VAL A 163 -22.15 -11.63 18.46
N PRO A 164 -23.18 -10.81 18.18
CA PRO A 164 -23.09 -9.81 17.12
C PRO A 164 -21.89 -8.89 17.31
N CYS A 165 -21.17 -8.61 16.23
CA CYS A 165 -20.03 -7.71 16.21
C CYS A 165 -20.24 -6.65 15.15
N TYR A 166 -20.16 -5.38 15.54
CA TYR A 166 -20.27 -4.22 14.65
C TYR A 166 -19.02 -3.35 14.80
N GLU A 167 -17.94 -3.76 14.14
CA GLU A 167 -16.63 -3.08 14.22
C GLU A 167 -16.73 -1.63 13.76
N SER A 168 -17.53 -1.34 12.71
CA SER A 168 -17.76 0.03 12.20
C SER A 168 -18.36 0.99 13.23
N SER A 169 -18.99 0.46 14.29
CA SER A 169 -19.57 1.31 15.34
C SER A 169 -18.51 2.09 16.14
N TYR A 170 -17.26 1.60 16.20
CA TYR A 170 -16.17 2.24 16.93
C TYR A 170 -14.85 2.31 16.14
N THR A 171 -14.77 1.68 14.96
CA THR A 171 -13.59 1.72 14.10
C THR A 171 -13.90 2.50 12.81
N ILE A 172 -12.97 3.36 12.43
CA ILE A 172 -13.01 4.13 11.19
C ILE A 172 -12.37 3.26 10.11
N PRO A 173 -13.04 2.98 8.98
CA PRO A 173 -12.41 2.28 7.88
C PRO A 173 -11.28 3.13 7.27
N GLY A 174 -10.18 2.48 6.91
CA GLY A 174 -9.15 3.07 6.06
C GLY A 174 -9.70 3.39 4.68
N SER A 175 -9.01 4.25 3.96
CA SER A 175 -9.45 4.77 2.65
C SER A 175 -8.65 4.23 1.47
N SER A 176 -7.57 3.48 1.73
CA SER A 176 -6.67 3.03 0.66
C SER A 176 -5.95 1.72 0.98
N ILE A 177 -5.58 1.00 -0.08
CA ILE A 177 -4.62 -0.11 -0.02
C ILE A 177 -3.21 0.49 -0.08
N VAL A 178 -2.35 0.10 0.86
CA VAL A 178 -0.96 0.53 0.88
C VAL A 178 -0.14 -0.36 -0.07
N PRO A 179 0.68 0.20 -0.97
CA PRO A 179 1.57 -0.59 -1.82
C PRO A 179 2.46 -1.52 -1.00
N PRO A 180 2.83 -2.70 -1.54
CA PRO A 180 3.70 -3.62 -0.83
C PRO A 180 5.04 -2.99 -0.42
N VAL A 181 5.39 -3.11 0.84
CA VAL A 181 6.60 -2.54 1.44
C VAL A 181 7.77 -3.52 1.28
N ALA A 182 8.92 -3.03 0.82
CA ALA A 182 10.13 -3.83 0.74
C ALA A 182 10.69 -4.11 2.14
N THR A 183 10.90 -5.38 2.47
CA THR A 183 11.40 -5.85 3.75
C THR A 183 12.51 -6.87 3.56
N VAL A 184 13.09 -7.35 4.66
CA VAL A 184 14.10 -8.42 4.64
C VAL A 184 13.56 -9.76 4.13
N CYS A 185 12.24 -9.99 4.15
CA CYS A 185 11.61 -11.23 3.67
C CYS A 185 10.90 -11.06 2.32
N GLY A 186 11.16 -9.99 1.59
CA GLY A 186 10.52 -9.64 0.32
C GLY A 186 9.52 -8.51 0.47
N LYS A 187 8.73 -8.26 -0.58
CA LYS A 187 7.69 -7.22 -0.60
C LYS A 187 6.45 -7.69 0.15
N VAL A 188 6.16 -7.07 1.29
CA VAL A 188 5.03 -7.42 2.16
C VAL A 188 3.80 -6.58 1.81
N GLY A 189 2.73 -7.24 1.40
CA GLY A 189 1.39 -6.66 1.27
C GLY A 189 0.65 -6.75 2.60
N MET A 190 0.28 -5.59 3.14
CA MET A 190 -0.39 -5.47 4.43
C MET A 190 -1.91 -5.60 4.31
N ALA A 191 -2.51 -6.41 5.18
CA ALA A 191 -3.94 -6.53 5.39
C ALA A 191 -4.20 -6.85 6.86
N ILE A 192 -5.46 -6.85 7.31
CA ILE A 192 -5.84 -7.20 8.68
C ILE A 192 -7.09 -8.08 8.65
N CYS A 193 -7.00 -9.27 9.23
CA CYS A 193 -8.10 -10.12 9.64
C CYS A 193 -9.21 -10.28 8.58
N TYR A 194 -10.29 -9.52 8.70
CA TYR A 194 -11.46 -9.61 7.83
C TYR A 194 -11.15 -9.32 6.36
N ASP A 195 -10.10 -8.55 6.08
CA ASP A 195 -9.61 -8.27 4.73
C ASP A 195 -9.32 -9.56 3.93
N MET A 196 -8.95 -10.66 4.62
CA MET A 196 -8.68 -11.93 3.92
C MET A 196 -9.90 -12.52 3.22
N ARG A 197 -11.12 -12.06 3.51
CA ARG A 197 -12.33 -12.53 2.83
C ARG A 197 -12.54 -11.92 1.47
N PHE A 198 -11.81 -10.85 1.17
CA PHE A 198 -11.95 -10.08 -0.07
C PHE A 198 -10.78 -10.42 -1.01
N PRO A 199 -10.98 -11.35 -1.98
CA PRO A 199 -9.93 -11.77 -2.91
C PRO A 199 -9.38 -10.59 -3.72
N GLU A 200 -10.21 -9.60 -4.02
CA GLU A 200 -9.83 -8.42 -4.80
C GLU A 200 -8.66 -7.67 -4.18
N MET A 201 -8.64 -7.52 -2.85
CA MET A 201 -7.55 -6.87 -2.13
C MET A 201 -6.24 -7.65 -2.24
N ALA A 202 -6.29 -8.97 -2.05
CA ALA A 202 -5.13 -9.83 -2.17
C ALA A 202 -4.59 -9.84 -3.61
N VAL A 203 -5.48 -9.89 -4.61
CA VAL A 203 -5.13 -9.79 -6.04
C VAL A 203 -4.47 -8.44 -6.34
N SER A 204 -5.05 -7.33 -5.83
CA SER A 204 -4.48 -5.98 -6.00
C SER A 204 -3.07 -5.86 -5.42
N LEU A 205 -2.84 -6.36 -4.20
CA LEU A 205 -1.52 -6.38 -3.58
C LEU A 205 -0.51 -7.22 -4.38
N ALA A 206 -0.92 -8.40 -4.86
CA ALA A 206 -0.07 -9.26 -5.66
C ALA A 206 0.27 -8.67 -7.03
N GLN A 207 -0.68 -7.99 -7.68
CA GLN A 207 -0.45 -7.25 -8.93
C GLN A 207 0.55 -6.10 -8.76
N GLN A 208 0.60 -5.49 -7.58
CA GLN A 208 1.59 -4.47 -7.20
C GLN A 208 2.94 -5.07 -6.81
N GLY A 209 3.09 -6.38 -6.91
CA GLY A 209 4.35 -7.09 -6.68
C GLY A 209 4.56 -7.62 -5.27
N ALA A 210 3.50 -7.78 -4.45
CA ALA A 210 3.63 -8.47 -3.18
C ALA A 210 4.17 -9.89 -3.37
N GLU A 211 5.07 -10.28 -2.49
CA GLU A 211 5.68 -11.60 -2.41
C GLU A 211 5.21 -12.34 -1.16
N VAL A 212 4.89 -11.57 -0.13
CA VAL A 212 4.31 -12.02 1.14
C VAL A 212 3.02 -11.23 1.38
N LEU A 213 1.90 -11.91 1.63
CA LEU A 213 0.66 -11.32 2.12
C LEU A 213 0.53 -11.63 3.60
N THR A 214 0.23 -10.63 4.42
CA THR A 214 0.07 -10.84 5.85
C THR A 214 -1.34 -10.50 6.33
N PHE A 215 -1.90 -11.40 7.17
CA PHE A 215 -3.24 -11.29 7.71
C PHE A 215 -3.22 -11.51 9.25
N PRO A 216 -2.67 -10.54 10.02
CA PRO A 216 -2.78 -10.59 11.48
C PRO A 216 -4.25 -10.59 11.88
N SER A 217 -4.63 -11.48 12.81
CA SER A 217 -6.06 -11.75 13.03
C SER A 217 -6.43 -12.08 14.46
N ALA A 218 -7.70 -11.79 14.80
CA ALA A 218 -8.39 -12.23 16.01
C ALA A 218 -9.71 -12.94 15.63
N PHE A 219 -9.62 -14.04 14.90
CA PHE A 219 -10.77 -14.81 14.40
C PHE A 219 -11.57 -15.43 15.55
N THR A 220 -12.89 -15.35 15.46
CA THR A 220 -13.78 -16.09 16.38
C THR A 220 -13.60 -17.60 16.21
N VAL A 221 -13.83 -18.37 17.26
CA VAL A 221 -13.66 -19.83 17.22
C VAL A 221 -14.52 -20.49 16.12
N PRO A 222 -15.83 -20.18 15.97
CA PRO A 222 -16.64 -20.81 14.93
C PRO A 222 -16.16 -20.49 13.49
N THR A 223 -15.86 -19.23 13.21
CA THR A 223 -15.39 -18.84 11.87
C THR A 223 -13.96 -19.30 11.62
N GLY A 224 -13.14 -19.40 12.66
CA GLY A 224 -11.78 -19.94 12.58
C GLY A 224 -11.79 -21.42 12.19
N MET A 225 -12.57 -22.25 12.88
CA MET A 225 -12.71 -23.68 12.56
C MET A 225 -13.18 -23.91 11.12
N ALA A 226 -14.11 -23.10 10.64
CA ALA A 226 -14.70 -23.29 9.31
C ALA A 226 -13.88 -22.70 8.15
N HIS A 227 -13.19 -21.57 8.35
CA HIS A 227 -12.69 -20.78 7.23
C HIS A 227 -11.18 -20.48 7.27
N TRP A 228 -10.53 -20.46 8.44
CA TRP A 228 -9.18 -19.91 8.63
C TRP A 228 -8.15 -20.47 7.67
N GLU A 229 -7.89 -21.77 7.76
CA GLU A 229 -6.87 -22.42 6.94
C GLU A 229 -7.23 -22.40 5.44
N THR A 230 -8.52 -22.64 5.14
CA THR A 230 -9.01 -22.63 3.75
C THR A 230 -8.79 -21.29 3.07
N LEU A 231 -9.15 -20.18 3.74
CA LEU A 231 -8.95 -18.83 3.18
C LEU A 231 -7.47 -18.51 2.99
N LEU A 232 -6.61 -18.78 3.98
CA LEU A 232 -5.19 -18.47 3.91
C LEU A 232 -4.49 -19.26 2.80
N ARG A 233 -4.79 -20.54 2.68
CA ARG A 233 -4.26 -21.39 1.60
C ARG A 233 -4.72 -20.91 0.23
N ASN A 234 -5.99 -20.52 0.12
CA ASN A 234 -6.52 -19.98 -1.14
C ASN A 234 -5.82 -18.67 -1.53
N ARG A 235 -5.63 -17.73 -0.58
CA ARG A 235 -4.89 -16.48 -0.83
C ARG A 235 -3.46 -16.74 -1.29
N ALA A 236 -2.80 -17.76 -0.76
CA ALA A 236 -1.46 -18.15 -1.21
C ALA A 236 -1.47 -18.71 -2.63
N ILE A 237 -2.40 -19.63 -2.95
CA ILE A 237 -2.47 -20.32 -4.25
C ILE A 237 -2.83 -19.35 -5.38
N GLU A 238 -3.92 -18.60 -5.23
CA GLU A 238 -4.45 -17.73 -6.29
C GLU A 238 -3.55 -16.54 -6.62
N ASN A 239 -2.75 -16.08 -5.62
CA ASN A 239 -1.86 -14.94 -5.75
C ASN A 239 -0.38 -15.34 -5.89
N GLN A 240 -0.07 -16.63 -5.79
CA GLN A 240 1.30 -17.16 -5.82
C GLN A 240 2.24 -16.34 -4.90
N CYS A 241 1.79 -16.11 -3.66
CA CYS A 241 2.50 -15.41 -2.60
C CYS A 241 2.67 -16.32 -1.39
N TYR A 242 3.69 -16.07 -0.55
CA TYR A 242 3.64 -16.53 0.81
C TYR A 242 2.49 -15.86 1.54
N VAL A 243 1.85 -16.57 2.45
CA VAL A 243 0.84 -16.01 3.36
C VAL A 243 1.30 -16.21 4.79
N VAL A 244 1.38 -15.12 5.54
CA VAL A 244 1.79 -15.11 6.95
C VAL A 244 0.65 -14.58 7.80
N ALA A 245 0.14 -15.41 8.70
CA ALA A 245 -1.05 -15.09 9.48
C ALA A 245 -0.81 -15.33 10.99
N ALA A 246 -0.43 -14.26 11.67
CA ALA A 246 -0.33 -14.22 13.11
C ALA A 246 -1.74 -14.20 13.73
N ALA A 247 -1.96 -14.86 14.86
CA ALA A 247 -3.28 -15.05 15.42
C ALA A 247 -3.37 -14.80 16.92
N GLN A 248 -4.46 -14.18 17.35
CA GLN A 248 -4.91 -14.23 18.73
C GLN A 248 -5.47 -15.61 19.05
N VAL A 249 -5.23 -16.11 20.26
CA VAL A 249 -5.67 -17.44 20.71
C VAL A 249 -6.26 -17.40 22.12
N GLY A 250 -7.18 -18.31 22.41
CA GLY A 250 -7.71 -18.52 23.74
C GLY A 250 -8.67 -17.43 24.20
N ARG A 251 -8.87 -17.34 25.52
CA ARG A 251 -9.86 -16.48 26.14
C ARG A 251 -9.26 -15.14 26.55
N HIS A 252 -9.76 -14.04 25.97
CA HIS A 252 -9.34 -12.68 26.26
C HIS A 252 -10.04 -12.12 27.50
N HIS A 253 -11.35 -12.30 27.56
CA HIS A 253 -12.23 -11.96 28.67
C HIS A 253 -13.51 -12.82 28.64
N ALA A 254 -14.48 -12.55 29.54
CA ALA A 254 -15.66 -13.41 29.70
C ALA A 254 -16.47 -13.66 28.41
N LYS A 255 -16.47 -12.67 27.49
CA LYS A 255 -17.31 -12.67 26.28
C LYS A 255 -16.54 -12.91 24.99
N ARG A 256 -15.18 -12.97 25.00
CA ARG A 256 -14.38 -13.06 23.77
C ARG A 256 -13.28 -14.10 23.86
N SER A 257 -13.28 -14.98 22.87
CA SER A 257 -12.21 -15.96 22.62
C SER A 257 -11.82 -15.96 21.16
N SER A 258 -10.57 -16.27 20.87
CA SER A 258 -10.03 -16.38 19.53
C SER A 258 -9.56 -17.80 19.21
N TYR A 259 -9.60 -18.14 17.92
CA TYR A 259 -9.35 -19.48 17.40
C TYR A 259 -7.90 -19.91 17.47
N GLY A 260 -6.94 -18.98 17.26
CA GLY A 260 -5.52 -19.33 17.15
C GLY A 260 -5.13 -19.87 15.79
N ASN A 261 -4.22 -20.86 15.80
CA ASN A 261 -3.70 -21.51 14.61
C ASN A 261 -2.90 -20.56 13.68
N ALA A 262 -2.06 -19.68 14.28
CA ALA A 262 -1.12 -18.86 13.51
C ALA A 262 -0.29 -19.74 12.57
N MET A 263 -0.10 -19.31 11.30
CA MET A 263 0.54 -20.16 10.31
C MET A 263 1.27 -19.39 9.20
N VAL A 264 2.13 -20.13 8.51
CA VAL A 264 2.76 -19.70 7.25
C VAL A 264 2.37 -20.69 6.15
N VAL A 265 1.92 -20.15 5.02
CA VAL A 265 1.56 -20.93 3.83
C VAL A 265 2.50 -20.52 2.69
N ASP A 266 3.04 -21.48 1.96
CA ASP A 266 3.89 -21.24 0.80
C ASP A 266 3.08 -20.88 -0.47
N PRO A 267 3.71 -20.38 -1.55
CA PRO A 267 3.00 -20.04 -2.79
C PRO A 267 2.30 -21.21 -3.50
N TRP A 268 2.52 -22.45 -3.06
CA TRP A 268 1.86 -23.65 -3.57
C TRP A 268 0.63 -24.04 -2.74
N GLY A 269 0.38 -23.32 -1.63
CA GLY A 269 -0.72 -23.60 -0.70
C GLY A 269 -0.39 -24.61 0.38
N THR A 270 0.88 -24.94 0.57
CA THR A 270 1.33 -25.85 1.63
C THR A 270 1.46 -25.05 2.94
N VAL A 271 0.87 -25.54 4.01
CA VAL A 271 1.12 -25.02 5.36
C VAL A 271 2.51 -25.49 5.79
N ILE A 272 3.49 -24.59 5.82
CA ILE A 272 4.90 -24.89 6.13
C ILE A 272 5.26 -24.66 7.60
N ALA A 273 4.45 -23.89 8.33
CA ALA A 273 4.56 -23.73 9.79
C ALA A 273 3.18 -23.40 10.37
N LYS A 274 2.89 -23.90 11.55
CA LYS A 274 1.62 -23.68 12.25
C LYS A 274 1.79 -23.80 13.76
N CYS A 275 1.17 -22.89 14.53
CA CYS A 275 1.02 -23.03 15.98
C CYS A 275 -0.15 -23.96 16.31
N HIS A 276 -0.09 -24.56 17.50
CA HIS A 276 -1.20 -25.30 18.10
C HIS A 276 -2.12 -24.35 18.91
N ASP A 277 -2.88 -24.88 19.86
CA ASP A 277 -3.94 -24.14 20.58
C ASP A 277 -3.43 -23.33 21.79
N THR A 278 -2.13 -23.04 21.85
CA THR A 278 -1.51 -22.35 22.99
C THR A 278 -0.73 -21.11 22.53
N ILE A 279 -0.39 -20.23 23.45
CA ILE A 279 0.52 -19.11 23.22
C ILE A 279 1.87 -19.65 22.79
N ASP A 280 2.30 -19.33 21.56
CA ASP A 280 3.53 -19.85 20.96
C ASP A 280 4.02 -18.97 19.78
N ILE A 281 5.10 -19.40 19.16
CA ILE A 281 5.59 -18.90 17.86
C ILE A 281 5.82 -20.08 16.93
N CYS A 282 5.44 -19.96 15.67
CA CYS A 282 5.93 -20.84 14.61
C CYS A 282 6.95 -20.12 13.72
N ILE A 283 7.85 -20.88 13.09
CA ILE A 283 8.98 -20.36 12.33
C ILE A 283 9.00 -21.00 10.96
N ALA A 284 9.26 -20.19 9.92
CA ALA A 284 9.43 -20.66 8.55
C ALA A 284 10.54 -19.88 7.84
N GLU A 285 11.11 -20.49 6.82
CA GLU A 285 11.96 -19.82 5.85
C GLU A 285 11.13 -19.29 4.69
N ILE A 286 11.44 -18.08 4.21
CA ILE A 286 10.84 -17.50 2.99
C ILE A 286 11.83 -17.69 1.84
N ASP A 287 11.46 -18.52 0.88
CA ASP A 287 12.25 -18.84 -0.32
C ASP A 287 11.76 -18.01 -1.52
N LEU A 288 12.24 -16.80 -1.68
CA LEU A 288 11.84 -15.93 -2.80
C LEU A 288 12.25 -16.51 -4.16
N PRO A 289 13.45 -17.13 -4.36
CA PRO A 289 13.78 -17.87 -5.56
C PRO A 289 12.73 -18.93 -5.94
N LEU A 290 12.23 -19.71 -4.96
CA LEU A 290 11.15 -20.66 -5.18
C LEU A 290 9.85 -19.98 -5.63
N LEU A 291 9.48 -18.88 -5.01
CA LEU A 291 8.30 -18.09 -5.39
C LEU A 291 8.41 -17.63 -6.85
N HIS A 292 9.52 -17.01 -7.23
CA HIS A 292 9.74 -16.53 -8.61
C HIS A 292 9.75 -17.68 -9.62
N LYS A 293 10.37 -18.81 -9.27
CA LYS A 293 10.32 -20.03 -10.07
C LYS A 293 8.89 -20.49 -10.30
N ARG A 294 8.05 -20.55 -9.27
CA ARG A 294 6.64 -20.94 -9.38
C ARG A 294 5.82 -20.00 -10.27
N ARG A 295 6.04 -18.69 -10.14
CA ARG A 295 5.38 -17.68 -11.01
C ARG A 295 5.81 -17.83 -12.48
N THR A 296 7.04 -18.27 -12.73
CA THR A 296 7.52 -18.52 -14.10
C THR A 296 6.99 -19.84 -14.66
N GLU A 297 6.99 -20.92 -13.86
CA GLU A 297 6.52 -22.25 -14.27
C GLU A 297 5.00 -22.31 -14.49
N MET A 298 4.23 -21.54 -13.71
CA MET A 298 2.77 -21.46 -13.83
C MET A 298 2.32 -20.00 -13.77
N PRO A 299 2.40 -19.26 -14.89
CA PRO A 299 2.21 -17.82 -14.91
C PRO A 299 0.72 -17.42 -14.85
N VAL A 300 0.04 -17.69 -13.73
CA VAL A 300 -1.40 -17.49 -13.52
C VAL A 300 -1.83 -16.06 -13.83
N PHE A 301 -1.01 -15.06 -13.47
CA PHE A 301 -1.35 -13.67 -13.72
C PHE A 301 -1.43 -13.32 -15.20
N SER A 302 -0.53 -13.88 -16.04
CA SER A 302 -0.56 -13.64 -17.49
C SER A 302 -1.66 -14.42 -18.20
N HIS A 303 -2.21 -15.47 -17.57
CA HIS A 303 -3.31 -16.26 -18.12
C HIS A 303 -4.70 -15.65 -17.83
N LYS A 304 -4.78 -14.58 -17.03
CA LYS A 304 -6.05 -13.91 -16.75
C LYS A 304 -6.64 -13.31 -18.03
N ARG A 305 -7.92 -13.58 -18.27
CA ARG A 305 -8.67 -13.16 -19.45
C ARG A 305 -9.39 -11.85 -19.19
N HIS A 306 -8.61 -10.79 -19.00
CA HIS A 306 -9.15 -9.44 -18.74
C HIS A 306 -9.93 -8.86 -19.92
N ASP A 307 -9.84 -9.50 -21.08
CA ASP A 307 -10.66 -9.28 -22.27
C ASP A 307 -12.10 -9.84 -22.11
N ILE A 308 -12.32 -10.75 -21.16
CA ILE A 308 -13.63 -11.38 -20.91
C ILE A 308 -14.23 -10.94 -19.59
N TYR A 309 -13.41 -10.83 -18.53
CA TYR A 309 -13.83 -10.36 -17.21
C TYR A 309 -12.93 -9.21 -16.75
N GLY A 310 -13.46 -8.28 -15.95
CA GLY A 310 -12.77 -7.05 -15.58
C GLY A 310 -11.47 -7.26 -14.80
N HIS A 311 -10.65 -6.22 -14.78
CA HIS A 311 -9.49 -6.10 -13.89
C HIS A 311 -9.92 -5.77 -12.47
N VAL A 312 -9.16 -6.24 -11.49
CA VAL A 312 -9.13 -5.61 -10.17
C VAL A 312 -8.24 -4.38 -10.29
N LEU A 313 -8.85 -3.21 -10.25
CA LEU A 313 -8.14 -1.94 -10.36
C LEU A 313 -7.73 -1.45 -8.96
N ASN A 314 -6.52 -0.94 -8.87
CA ASN A 314 -6.06 -0.25 -7.69
C ASN A 314 -6.15 1.27 -7.92
N ASN A 315 -7.13 1.89 -7.30
CA ASN A 315 -7.36 3.34 -7.39
C ASN A 315 -6.52 4.12 -6.35
N THR A 316 -5.48 3.53 -5.79
CA THR A 316 -4.63 4.20 -4.81
C THR A 316 -3.89 5.37 -5.46
N VAL A 317 -4.09 6.54 -4.89
CA VAL A 317 -3.29 7.72 -5.23
C VAL A 317 -1.90 7.54 -4.62
N LEU A 318 -0.88 7.54 -5.48
CA LEU A 318 0.50 7.38 -5.06
C LEU A 318 1.12 8.75 -4.74
N PRO A 319 2.06 8.83 -3.80
CA PRO A 319 2.84 10.03 -3.59
C PRO A 319 3.57 10.45 -4.88
N VAL A 320 3.56 11.73 -5.18
CA VAL A 320 4.39 12.30 -6.25
C VAL A 320 5.78 12.52 -5.67
N ASP A 321 6.71 11.63 -6.02
CA ASP A 321 8.11 11.73 -5.59
C ASP A 321 8.74 13.01 -6.17
N SER A 322 9.41 13.78 -5.33
CA SER A 322 10.04 15.06 -5.67
C SER A 322 11.15 14.95 -6.74
N GLN A 323 11.71 13.77 -6.92
CA GLN A 323 12.77 13.47 -7.89
C GLN A 323 12.25 12.81 -9.18
N SER A 324 10.97 12.44 -9.23
CA SER A 324 10.40 11.75 -10.40
C SER A 324 10.21 12.68 -11.58
N GLU A 325 10.50 12.15 -12.76
CA GLU A 325 10.17 12.75 -14.04
C GLU A 325 9.26 11.81 -14.82
N TYR A 326 8.29 12.37 -15.54
CA TYR A 326 7.32 11.61 -16.32
C TYR A 326 7.46 11.93 -17.79
N GLN A 327 7.43 10.91 -18.63
CA GLN A 327 7.49 11.09 -20.06
C GLN A 327 6.13 11.48 -20.62
N PHE A 328 6.06 12.56 -21.40
CA PHE A 328 4.87 13.00 -22.11
C PHE A 328 5.21 13.16 -23.62
N GLY A 329 5.08 12.07 -24.37
CA GLY A 329 5.59 12.00 -25.73
C GLY A 329 7.10 12.30 -25.75
N PRO A 330 7.54 13.32 -26.51
CA PRO A 330 8.93 13.74 -26.53
C PRO A 330 9.33 14.64 -25.35
N HIS A 331 8.38 15.05 -24.51
CA HIS A 331 8.59 16.01 -23.43
C HIS A 331 8.76 15.32 -22.08
N VAL A 332 9.50 15.95 -21.19
CA VAL A 332 9.64 15.53 -19.79
C VAL A 332 8.82 16.45 -18.90
N VAL A 333 7.92 15.86 -18.14
CA VAL A 333 7.12 16.55 -17.12
C VAL A 333 7.76 16.33 -15.76
N LYS A 334 8.15 17.43 -15.11
CA LYS A 334 8.75 17.40 -13.77
C LYS A 334 7.70 17.07 -12.71
N SER A 335 8.11 16.38 -11.67
CA SER A 335 7.28 16.13 -10.49
C SER A 335 6.72 17.40 -9.87
N THR A 336 7.45 18.54 -9.98
CA THR A 336 6.97 19.83 -9.47
C THR A 336 5.67 20.29 -10.12
N SER A 337 5.45 19.96 -11.40
CA SER A 337 4.22 20.29 -12.16
C SER A 337 3.14 19.19 -12.07
N THR A 338 3.46 18.05 -11.49
CA THR A 338 2.56 16.89 -11.31
C THR A 338 1.83 16.99 -9.99
N PHE A 339 0.54 16.73 -9.94
CA PHE A 339 -0.25 16.86 -8.71
C PHE A 339 -1.04 15.60 -8.34
N TYR A 340 -1.16 14.63 -9.26
CA TYR A 340 -1.88 13.38 -9.06
C TYR A 340 -1.17 12.25 -9.77
N ARG A 341 -1.12 11.08 -9.16
CA ARG A 341 -0.52 9.89 -9.74
C ARG A 341 -1.20 8.64 -9.23
N THR A 342 -1.44 7.68 -10.13
CA THR A 342 -1.72 6.27 -9.82
C THR A 342 -0.55 5.40 -10.28
N ALA A 343 -0.74 4.08 -10.27
CA ALA A 343 0.23 3.15 -10.85
C ALA A 343 0.35 3.30 -12.38
N LEU A 344 -0.74 3.67 -13.07
CA LEU A 344 -0.83 3.67 -14.52
C LEU A 344 -1.06 5.05 -15.15
N SER A 345 -1.47 6.06 -14.37
CA SER A 345 -1.78 7.40 -14.86
C SER A 345 -1.10 8.49 -14.05
N VAL A 346 -0.90 9.65 -14.70
CA VAL A 346 -0.34 10.85 -14.09
C VAL A 346 -1.12 12.07 -14.54
N ALA A 347 -1.34 13.05 -13.63
CA ALA A 347 -1.95 14.32 -13.98
C ALA A 347 -1.03 15.48 -13.61
N PHE A 348 -0.95 16.46 -14.51
CA PHE A 348 -0.08 17.61 -14.37
C PHE A 348 -0.72 18.89 -14.92
N VAL A 349 -0.20 20.01 -14.46
CA VAL A 349 -0.65 21.34 -14.85
C VAL A 349 -0.20 21.63 -16.28
N ASN A 350 -1.13 22.11 -17.11
CA ASN A 350 -0.81 22.47 -18.50
C ASN A 350 0.07 23.74 -18.56
N ARG A 351 1.12 23.65 -19.36
CA ARG A 351 2.06 24.76 -19.59
C ARG A 351 1.43 25.91 -20.38
N LYS A 352 0.43 25.61 -21.21
CA LYS A 352 -0.28 26.55 -22.08
C LYS A 352 -1.79 26.36 -21.90
N PRO A 353 -2.39 26.81 -20.79
CA PRO A 353 -3.79 26.56 -20.50
C PRO A 353 -4.72 27.35 -21.44
N VAL A 354 -5.75 26.71 -21.98
CA VAL A 354 -6.83 27.36 -22.76
C VAL A 354 -7.72 28.21 -21.84
N VAL A 355 -7.95 27.70 -20.63
CA VAL A 355 -8.65 28.39 -19.54
C VAL A 355 -7.86 28.19 -18.24
N PRO A 356 -7.98 29.08 -17.25
CA PRO A 356 -7.38 28.85 -15.93
C PRO A 356 -7.80 27.51 -15.35
N GLY A 357 -6.83 26.68 -14.91
CA GLY A 357 -7.11 25.36 -14.39
C GLY A 357 -7.20 24.24 -15.43
N HIS A 358 -6.87 24.51 -16.70
CA HIS A 358 -6.72 23.47 -17.70
C HIS A 358 -5.56 22.55 -17.32
N VAL A 359 -5.85 21.28 -17.06
CA VAL A 359 -4.89 20.25 -16.68
C VAL A 359 -4.96 19.07 -17.65
N LEU A 360 -3.92 18.25 -17.65
CA LEU A 360 -3.79 17.05 -18.49
C LEU A 360 -3.69 15.82 -17.61
N VAL A 361 -4.35 14.73 -18.04
CA VAL A 361 -4.21 13.40 -17.46
C VAL A 361 -3.76 12.45 -18.56
N CYS A 362 -2.66 11.73 -18.36
CA CYS A 362 -2.14 10.79 -19.34
C CYS A 362 -1.71 9.46 -18.69
N PRO A 363 -1.63 8.36 -19.45
CA PRO A 363 -1.02 7.13 -18.95
C PRO A 363 0.48 7.34 -18.69
N VAL A 364 1.06 6.57 -17.77
CA VAL A 364 2.51 6.61 -17.49
C VAL A 364 3.31 6.02 -18.66
N ARG A 365 2.76 4.97 -19.29
CA ARG A 365 3.34 4.38 -20.52
C ARG A 365 3.02 5.28 -21.71
N VAL A 366 4.04 5.65 -22.48
CA VAL A 366 3.84 6.45 -23.70
C VAL A 366 3.13 5.62 -24.76
N VAL A 367 1.91 6.02 -25.12
CA VAL A 367 1.04 5.38 -26.11
C VAL A 367 0.43 6.43 -27.00
N GLU A 368 0.53 6.28 -28.31
CA GLU A 368 0.08 7.27 -29.28
C GLU A 368 -1.45 7.34 -29.40
N HIS A 369 -2.12 6.18 -29.48
CA HIS A 369 -3.56 6.08 -29.74
C HIS A 369 -4.34 5.47 -28.57
N LEU A 370 -5.58 5.91 -28.38
CA LEU A 370 -6.48 5.41 -27.34
C LEU A 370 -6.73 3.90 -27.45
N VAL A 371 -6.81 3.39 -28.68
CA VAL A 371 -7.02 1.96 -28.97
C VAL A 371 -5.84 1.07 -28.58
N ASP A 372 -4.65 1.65 -28.40
CA ASP A 372 -3.43 0.93 -28.02
C ASP A 372 -3.22 0.84 -26.52
N LEU A 373 -4.13 1.45 -25.73
CA LEU A 373 -4.17 1.29 -24.29
C LEU A 373 -4.69 -0.11 -23.93
N THR A 374 -4.10 -0.69 -22.90
CA THR A 374 -4.70 -1.88 -22.27
C THR A 374 -6.02 -1.50 -21.57
N ALA A 375 -6.88 -2.47 -21.33
CA ALA A 375 -8.12 -2.27 -20.60
C ALA A 375 -7.86 -1.67 -19.19
N ALA A 376 -6.77 -2.09 -18.52
CA ALA A 376 -6.37 -1.55 -17.23
C ALA A 376 -5.96 -0.07 -17.32
N GLU A 377 -5.15 0.30 -18.32
CA GLU A 377 -4.75 1.69 -18.53
C GLU A 377 -5.93 2.58 -18.89
N THR A 378 -6.84 2.10 -19.73
CA THR A 378 -8.06 2.84 -20.09
C THR A 378 -8.92 3.11 -18.86
N ALA A 379 -9.16 2.08 -18.04
CA ALA A 379 -9.98 2.21 -16.85
C ALA A 379 -9.31 3.12 -15.80
N ASP A 380 -8.02 2.94 -15.53
CA ASP A 380 -7.25 3.78 -14.60
C ASP A 380 -7.21 5.24 -15.05
N LEU A 381 -6.98 5.48 -16.36
CA LEU A 381 -6.96 6.81 -16.95
C LEU A 381 -8.27 7.57 -16.71
N PHE A 382 -9.43 6.94 -16.98
CA PHE A 382 -10.72 7.61 -16.82
C PHE A 382 -11.16 7.72 -15.36
N LEU A 383 -10.75 6.83 -14.47
CA LEU A 383 -10.92 7.00 -13.03
C LEU A 383 -10.03 8.15 -12.49
N ALA A 384 -8.81 8.27 -12.98
CA ALA A 384 -7.95 9.41 -12.68
C ALA A 384 -8.57 10.73 -13.18
N VAL A 385 -9.12 10.74 -14.40
CA VAL A 385 -9.84 11.90 -14.94
C VAL A 385 -11.02 12.29 -14.05
N GLN A 386 -11.79 11.32 -13.57
CA GLN A 386 -12.94 11.57 -12.67
C GLN A 386 -12.47 12.22 -11.36
N SER A 387 -11.44 11.69 -10.72
CA SER A 387 -10.87 12.23 -9.48
C SER A 387 -10.29 13.64 -9.67
N VAL A 388 -9.55 13.85 -10.76
CA VAL A 388 -9.00 15.17 -11.14
C VAL A 388 -10.12 16.16 -11.45
N ALA A 389 -11.17 15.75 -12.14
CA ALA A 389 -12.33 16.56 -12.46
C ALA A 389 -13.05 17.08 -11.21
N GLU A 390 -13.26 16.20 -10.22
CA GLU A 390 -13.88 16.57 -8.95
C GLU A 390 -13.07 17.64 -8.21
N VAL A 391 -11.74 17.42 -8.07
CA VAL A 391 -10.84 18.39 -7.43
C VAL A 391 -10.80 19.70 -8.21
N THR A 392 -10.73 19.65 -9.55
CA THR A 392 -10.73 20.83 -10.41
C THR A 392 -12.01 21.66 -10.22
N LYS A 393 -13.19 21.02 -10.21
CA LYS A 393 -14.47 21.71 -9.92
C LYS A 393 -14.45 22.40 -8.57
N LYS A 394 -14.00 21.71 -7.54
CA LYS A 394 -13.94 22.21 -6.16
C LYS A 394 -12.97 23.41 -6.05
N HIS A 395 -11.77 23.27 -6.60
CA HIS A 395 -10.73 24.30 -6.53
C HIS A 395 -11.12 25.57 -7.25
N TYR A 396 -11.57 25.44 -8.51
CA TYR A 396 -11.95 26.58 -9.36
C TYR A 396 -13.39 27.07 -9.13
N ARG A 397 -14.13 26.42 -8.22
CA ARG A 397 -15.54 26.75 -7.86
C ARG A 397 -16.44 26.82 -9.10
N VAL A 398 -16.37 25.79 -9.95
CA VAL A 398 -17.17 25.67 -11.16
C VAL A 398 -18.11 24.47 -11.08
N SER A 399 -19.25 24.54 -11.77
CA SER A 399 -20.20 23.43 -11.88
C SER A 399 -19.98 22.57 -13.12
N SER A 400 -19.26 23.08 -14.12
CA SER A 400 -19.12 22.44 -15.43
C SER A 400 -17.65 22.27 -15.83
N LEU A 401 -17.39 21.22 -16.63
CA LEU A 401 -16.09 20.92 -17.23
C LEU A 401 -16.26 20.58 -18.71
N THR A 402 -15.24 20.87 -19.50
CA THR A 402 -15.01 20.19 -20.78
C THR A 402 -13.93 19.14 -20.56
N VAL A 403 -14.24 17.89 -20.94
CA VAL A 403 -13.28 16.78 -20.95
C VAL A 403 -13.15 16.32 -22.39
N ALA A 404 -11.94 16.32 -22.94
CA ALA A 404 -11.70 16.00 -24.34
C ALA A 404 -10.45 15.15 -24.53
N VAL A 405 -10.48 14.28 -25.54
CA VAL A 405 -9.33 13.52 -26.04
C VAL A 405 -9.17 13.83 -27.52
N GLN A 406 -7.97 14.20 -27.94
CA GLN A 406 -7.61 14.35 -29.35
C GLN A 406 -6.76 13.13 -29.72
N ASP A 407 -7.26 12.25 -30.59
CA ASP A 407 -6.62 11.00 -30.97
C ASP A 407 -6.27 11.03 -32.47
N GLY A 408 -5.01 11.18 -32.78
CA GLY A 408 -4.50 11.33 -34.14
C GLY A 408 -4.40 12.78 -34.62
N PRO A 409 -3.59 13.01 -35.68
CA PRO A 409 -3.26 14.33 -36.17
C PRO A 409 -4.47 15.11 -36.73
N ASP A 410 -5.43 14.41 -37.33
CA ASP A 410 -6.65 15.03 -37.90
C ASP A 410 -7.63 15.49 -36.81
N ALA A 411 -7.54 14.88 -35.61
CA ALA A 411 -8.26 15.30 -34.41
C ALA A 411 -7.52 16.41 -33.63
N GLY A 412 -6.34 16.85 -34.10
CA GLY A 412 -5.55 17.92 -33.48
C GLY A 412 -4.53 17.42 -32.44
N GLN A 413 -4.25 16.11 -32.35
CA GLN A 413 -3.20 15.60 -31.48
C GLN A 413 -1.83 16.06 -31.95
N THR A 414 -1.12 16.81 -31.13
CA THR A 414 0.22 17.32 -31.43
C THR A 414 1.31 16.53 -30.70
N VAL A 415 1.01 16.04 -29.49
CA VAL A 415 1.90 15.18 -28.72
C VAL A 415 1.45 13.73 -28.89
N LYS A 416 2.35 12.88 -29.44
CA LYS A 416 2.10 11.44 -29.67
C LYS A 416 2.09 10.66 -28.36
N HIS A 417 1.13 10.95 -27.52
CA HIS A 417 0.86 10.33 -26.24
C HIS A 417 -0.58 10.62 -25.87
N VAL A 418 -1.38 9.59 -25.63
CA VAL A 418 -2.77 9.76 -25.20
C VAL A 418 -2.84 10.67 -23.98
N HIS A 419 -3.64 11.70 -24.06
CA HIS A 419 -3.90 12.58 -22.94
C HIS A 419 -5.33 13.12 -22.97
N VAL A 420 -5.86 13.30 -21.78
CA VAL A 420 -7.20 13.81 -21.56
C VAL A 420 -7.09 15.24 -21.04
N HIS A 421 -7.67 16.16 -21.77
CA HIS A 421 -7.82 17.56 -21.36
C HIS A 421 -8.96 17.66 -20.33
N VAL A 422 -8.73 18.32 -19.21
CA VAL A 422 -9.75 18.65 -18.21
C VAL A 422 -9.76 20.16 -18.03
N LEU A 423 -10.84 20.81 -18.48
CA LEU A 423 -10.99 22.27 -18.50
C LEU A 423 -12.14 22.70 -17.60
N PRO A 424 -11.92 23.48 -16.54
CA PRO A 424 -13.01 24.08 -15.76
C PRO A 424 -13.70 25.17 -16.58
N ARG A 425 -15.03 25.13 -16.63
CA ARG A 425 -15.85 26.03 -17.45
C ARG A 425 -16.65 26.99 -16.58
N LYS A 426 -16.71 28.25 -17.02
CA LYS A 426 -17.51 29.30 -16.38
C LYS A 426 -18.47 29.94 -17.39
N PRO A 427 -19.60 30.46 -16.95
CA PRO A 427 -20.47 31.24 -17.85
C PRO A 427 -19.70 32.40 -18.47
N GLY A 428 -19.74 32.51 -19.79
CA GLY A 428 -19.09 33.61 -20.55
C GLY A 428 -17.58 33.49 -20.72
N ASP A 429 -16.98 32.33 -20.46
CA ASP A 429 -15.55 32.06 -20.68
C ASP A 429 -15.19 32.06 -22.20
N PHE A 430 -16.16 31.76 -23.05
CA PHE A 430 -16.07 31.88 -24.50
C PHE A 430 -17.34 32.58 -25.05
N PRO A 431 -17.22 33.33 -26.15
CA PRO A 431 -18.39 33.91 -26.84
C PRO A 431 -19.39 32.83 -27.29
N ASP A 432 -18.90 31.76 -27.89
CA ASP A 432 -19.65 30.55 -28.23
C ASP A 432 -19.06 29.38 -27.43
N ASN A 433 -19.94 28.53 -26.90
CA ASN A 433 -19.50 27.36 -26.15
C ASN A 433 -18.56 26.45 -26.94
N ASP A 434 -18.77 26.35 -28.26
CA ASP A 434 -17.98 25.47 -29.12
C ASP A 434 -16.62 26.09 -29.51
N ASP A 435 -16.37 27.36 -29.19
CA ASP A 435 -15.06 27.98 -29.40
C ASP A 435 -13.95 27.28 -28.57
N VAL A 436 -14.30 26.60 -27.47
CA VAL A 436 -13.35 25.80 -26.70
C VAL A 436 -12.64 24.76 -27.58
N TYR A 437 -13.37 24.12 -28.52
CA TYR A 437 -12.78 23.13 -29.43
C TYR A 437 -11.83 23.77 -30.43
N LYS A 438 -12.18 24.94 -30.94
CA LYS A 438 -11.30 25.75 -31.83
C LYS A 438 -10.03 26.18 -31.10
N HIS A 439 -10.14 26.51 -29.82
CA HIS A 439 -8.98 26.85 -28.99
C HIS A 439 -8.11 25.62 -28.70
N LEU A 440 -8.71 24.48 -28.42
CA LEU A 440 -7.98 23.21 -28.23
C LEU A 440 -7.26 22.78 -29.52
N GLU A 441 -7.90 22.91 -30.70
CA GLU A 441 -7.28 22.57 -31.98
C GLU A 441 -6.05 23.47 -32.29
N LYS A 442 -6.11 24.76 -31.95
CA LYS A 442 -5.01 25.72 -32.13
C LYS A 442 -3.97 25.67 -31.00
N HIS A 443 -4.29 25.05 -29.91
CA HIS A 443 -3.56 25.08 -28.64
C HIS A 443 -2.09 24.70 -28.80
N ASP A 444 -1.81 23.68 -29.60
CA ASP A 444 -0.48 23.11 -29.77
C ASP A 444 0.15 23.42 -31.12
N LYS A 445 -0.64 24.02 -32.05
CA LYS A 445 -0.08 24.47 -33.35
C LYS A 445 0.78 25.71 -33.10
N ASN A 446 2.03 25.66 -33.53
CA ASN A 446 3.10 26.63 -33.36
C ASN A 446 2.67 28.10 -33.56
N VAL A 447 2.21 28.74 -32.53
CA VAL A 447 2.27 30.17 -32.36
C VAL A 447 3.48 30.46 -31.48
N ALA A 448 4.33 31.40 -31.87
CA ALA A 448 5.54 31.77 -31.13
C ALA A 448 5.23 31.90 -29.61
N PRO A 449 6.09 31.38 -28.70
CA PRO A 449 5.80 31.29 -27.29
C PRO A 449 5.87 32.66 -26.61
N THR A 450 4.87 33.48 -26.81
CA THR A 450 4.81 34.79 -26.14
C THR A 450 4.34 34.73 -24.71
N GLU A 451 3.65 33.65 -24.28
CA GLU A 451 3.15 33.54 -22.89
C GLU A 451 3.02 32.07 -22.39
N TRP A 452 4.12 31.33 -22.39
CA TRP A 452 4.14 30.07 -21.70
C TRP A 452 4.30 30.30 -20.20
N ARG A 453 3.54 29.51 -19.41
CA ARG A 453 3.68 29.54 -17.95
C ARG A 453 5.10 29.13 -17.56
N THR A 454 5.64 29.77 -16.54
CA THR A 454 6.93 29.40 -15.96
C THR A 454 6.82 28.09 -15.18
N ASP A 455 7.92 27.36 -15.05
CA ASP A 455 7.98 26.18 -14.19
C ASP A 455 7.56 26.54 -12.76
N GLY A 456 7.86 27.74 -12.27
CA GLY A 456 7.48 28.23 -10.96
C GLY A 456 5.96 28.41 -10.78
N ASP A 457 5.27 28.91 -11.80
CA ASP A 457 3.82 29.08 -11.74
C ASP A 457 3.09 27.74 -11.81
N MET A 458 3.57 26.83 -12.66
CA MET A 458 3.05 25.45 -12.71
C MET A 458 3.26 24.72 -11.39
N ALA A 459 4.43 24.88 -10.77
CA ALA A 459 4.74 24.24 -9.49
C ALA A 459 3.85 24.75 -8.35
N LYS A 460 3.56 26.05 -8.31
CA LYS A 460 2.63 26.65 -7.33
C LYS A 460 1.22 26.06 -7.44
N GLU A 461 0.67 26.00 -8.66
CA GLU A 461 -0.65 25.43 -8.89
C GLU A 461 -0.68 23.93 -8.56
N ALA A 462 0.31 23.17 -9.03
CA ALA A 462 0.42 21.75 -8.73
C ALA A 462 0.53 21.48 -7.21
N ALA A 463 1.28 22.31 -6.47
CA ALA A 463 1.39 22.19 -5.02
C ALA A 463 0.04 22.37 -4.32
N VAL A 464 -0.75 23.35 -4.75
CA VAL A 464 -2.10 23.57 -4.21
C VAL A 464 -3.02 22.39 -4.58
N MET A 465 -3.00 21.93 -5.82
CA MET A 465 -3.83 20.80 -6.26
C MET A 465 -3.49 19.50 -5.49
N ARG A 466 -2.21 19.26 -5.18
CA ARG A 466 -1.79 18.09 -4.38
C ARG A 466 -2.43 18.04 -3.00
N THR A 467 -2.69 19.19 -2.38
CA THR A 467 -3.29 19.21 -1.03
C THR A 467 -4.65 18.51 -0.97
N TYR A 468 -5.37 18.45 -2.07
CA TYR A 468 -6.66 17.77 -2.16
C TYR A 468 -6.54 16.24 -2.19
N PHE A 469 -5.37 15.71 -2.57
CA PHE A 469 -5.11 14.27 -2.68
C PHE A 469 -4.26 13.73 -1.53
N ASN A 470 -3.54 14.59 -0.80
CA ASN A 470 -2.69 14.22 0.33
C ASN A 470 -3.42 14.18 1.68
N THR A 471 -4.74 14.38 1.71
CA THR A 471 -5.56 14.40 2.94
C THR A 471 -6.12 13.03 3.32
N GLN A 472 -5.49 11.94 2.82
CA GLN A 472 -5.89 10.56 3.17
C GLN A 472 -4.86 9.89 4.07
#